data_081558762f8846e9ee0cfe8d48f6a3b1
#
_entry.id   081558762f8846e9ee0cfe8d48f6a3b1
#
_cell.length_a   1.000
_cell.length_b   1.000
_cell.length_c   1.000
_cell.angle_alpha   90.00
_cell.angle_beta   90.00
_cell.angle_gamma   90.00
#
_symmetry.space_group_name_H-M   'P 1'
#
loop_
_entity.id
_entity.type
_entity.pdbx_description
1 polymer ?
#
loop_
_entity_poly.entity_id
_entity_poly.type
_entity_poly.pdbx_seq_one_letter_code
_entity_poly.pdbx_strand_id
1 'polypeptide(L)'
;IDGGKVDAIIICCSNITALNTTIKYGWEKGIPTLSFTGFTTSPYSINTSVNYRLVGYYVGAWMAELIGEKGNVIVIEGIPGYSASDQQNKGVLAALDEYPDVNVVGQLAHNWTSQVAQKELSQWLSTNTKKVDGIAVQSSGETGTLQALLQSGRDPIPPIALGGELGALCYWRQNPGYIDEAIYAWPPGDEIELGMEVMMRTLQGQGPRIQSILVGPATKNFDEIKEILNEDCDRNSTGWDN
;
A
#
# COMPACT_ATOMS: atom_id res chain seq x y z
N ILE A 1 -6.94 30.00 -3.01
CA ILE A 1 -8.11 30.46 -2.26
C ILE A 1 -8.40 31.93 -2.58
N ASP A 2 -7.48 32.85 -2.30
CA ASP A 2 -7.71 34.30 -2.46
C ASP A 2 -7.84 34.78 -3.90
N GLY A 3 -7.41 33.99 -4.87
CA GLY A 3 -7.54 34.32 -6.29
C GLY A 3 -8.96 34.19 -6.85
N GLY A 4 -9.92 33.64 -6.10
CA GLY A 4 -11.33 33.52 -6.47
C GLY A 4 -11.60 32.71 -7.76
N LYS A 5 -10.70 31.78 -8.12
CA LYS A 5 -10.73 31.04 -9.40
C LYS A 5 -10.90 29.52 -9.24
N VAL A 6 -11.17 29.06 -8.03
CA VAL A 6 -11.34 27.63 -7.74
C VAL A 6 -12.62 27.41 -6.96
N ASP A 7 -13.35 26.36 -7.28
CA ASP A 7 -14.60 25.97 -6.65
C ASP A 7 -14.37 24.88 -5.58
N ALA A 8 -13.28 24.15 -5.67
CA ALA A 8 -12.91 23.10 -4.71
C ALA A 8 -11.38 22.90 -4.67
N ILE A 9 -10.89 22.25 -3.63
CA ILE A 9 -9.48 21.87 -3.47
C ILE A 9 -9.42 20.36 -3.23
N ILE A 10 -8.58 19.67 -3.99
CA ILE A 10 -8.28 18.25 -3.80
C ILE A 10 -6.81 18.13 -3.45
N ILE A 11 -6.50 17.41 -2.38
CA ILE A 11 -5.13 17.24 -1.87
C ILE A 11 -4.80 15.78 -1.63
N CYS A 12 -3.55 15.41 -1.91
CA CYS A 12 -2.93 14.17 -1.44
C CYS A 12 -2.08 14.54 -0.20
N CYS A 13 -2.59 14.23 0.99
CA CYS A 13 -2.04 14.76 2.24
C CYS A 13 -1.02 13.82 2.87
N SER A 14 0.24 14.22 2.91
CA SER A 14 1.32 13.46 3.55
C SER A 14 1.35 13.62 5.07
N ASN A 15 0.87 14.77 5.59
CA ASN A 15 0.82 15.04 7.03
C ASN A 15 -0.61 15.38 7.46
N ILE A 16 -1.09 14.69 8.49
CA ILE A 16 -2.49 14.72 8.91
C ILE A 16 -2.96 16.08 9.48
N THR A 17 -2.06 16.97 9.88
CA THR A 17 -2.38 18.23 10.55
C THR A 17 -1.87 19.47 9.82
N ALA A 18 -0.83 19.34 9.00
CA ALA A 18 -0.09 20.48 8.43
C ALA A 18 -0.96 21.49 7.66
N LEU A 19 -2.04 21.02 7.03
CA LEU A 19 -2.93 21.84 6.20
C LEU A 19 -4.23 22.25 6.91
N ASN A 20 -4.43 21.87 8.19
CA ASN A 20 -5.71 22.10 8.88
C ASN A 20 -6.14 23.58 8.88
N THR A 21 -5.20 24.51 9.09
CA THR A 21 -5.50 25.95 9.08
C THR A 21 -5.89 26.42 7.67
N THR A 22 -5.21 25.96 6.64
CA THR A 22 -5.51 26.31 5.25
C THR A 22 -6.85 25.74 4.81
N ILE A 23 -7.15 24.50 5.22
CA ILE A 23 -8.45 23.83 4.96
C ILE A 23 -9.59 24.62 5.61
N LYS A 24 -9.43 25.01 6.89
CA LYS A 24 -10.41 25.84 7.57
C LYS A 24 -10.63 27.17 6.83
N TYR A 25 -9.57 27.83 6.41
CA TYR A 25 -9.66 29.08 5.66
C TYR A 25 -10.40 28.91 4.33
N GLY A 26 -10.14 27.82 3.59
CA GLY A 26 -10.90 27.48 2.38
C GLY A 26 -12.38 27.30 2.65
N TRP A 27 -12.71 26.55 3.70
CA TRP A 27 -14.10 26.34 4.15
C TRP A 27 -14.83 27.66 4.47
N GLU A 28 -14.18 28.58 5.17
CA GLU A 28 -14.73 29.91 5.50
C GLU A 28 -14.98 30.76 4.25
N LYS A 29 -14.31 30.46 3.13
CA LYS A 29 -14.53 31.06 1.81
C LYS A 29 -15.52 30.29 0.94
N GLY A 30 -16.14 29.23 1.44
CA GLY A 30 -17.08 28.39 0.69
C GLY A 30 -16.40 27.42 -0.28
N ILE A 31 -15.10 27.19 -0.14
CA ILE A 31 -14.31 26.27 -0.99
C ILE A 31 -14.09 24.96 -0.23
N PRO A 32 -14.81 23.87 -0.58
CA PRO A 32 -14.63 22.58 0.05
C PRO A 32 -13.27 21.99 -0.28
N THR A 33 -12.72 21.21 0.67
CA THR A 33 -11.47 20.48 0.49
C THR A 33 -11.70 18.98 0.67
N LEU A 34 -11.15 18.18 -0.25
CA LEU A 34 -11.10 16.72 -0.18
C LEU A 34 -9.65 16.26 -0.09
N SER A 35 -9.35 15.33 0.82
CA SER A 35 -8.08 14.62 0.89
C SER A 35 -8.28 13.18 0.42
N PHE A 36 -7.38 12.69 -0.45
CA PHE A 36 -7.34 11.29 -0.89
C PHE A 36 -5.98 10.67 -0.58
N THR A 37 -5.87 9.36 -0.54
CA THR A 37 -4.67 8.57 -0.19
C THR A 37 -4.13 8.84 1.22
N GLY A 38 -4.23 10.05 1.71
CA GLY A 38 -3.88 10.45 3.08
C GLY A 38 -5.05 11.10 3.79
N PHE A 39 -4.96 11.23 5.13
CA PHE A 39 -5.98 11.85 5.94
C PHE A 39 -5.60 13.24 6.37
N THR A 40 -6.62 14.08 6.57
CA THR A 40 -6.50 15.27 7.41
C THR A 40 -7.35 15.10 8.67
N THR A 41 -6.89 15.68 9.76
CA THR A 41 -7.68 15.75 11.00
C THR A 41 -8.61 16.99 11.04
N SER A 42 -8.63 17.77 9.97
CA SER A 42 -9.48 18.94 9.87
C SER A 42 -10.96 18.55 9.84
N PRO A 43 -11.83 19.11 10.70
CA PRO A 43 -13.27 18.87 10.62
C PRO A 43 -13.92 19.54 9.39
N TYR A 44 -13.17 20.30 8.62
CA TYR A 44 -13.61 21.06 7.45
C TYR A 44 -13.22 20.43 6.12
N SER A 45 -12.68 19.19 6.13
CA SER A 45 -12.37 18.42 4.93
C SER A 45 -13.18 17.16 4.84
N ILE A 46 -13.32 16.65 3.63
CA ILE A 46 -13.78 15.30 3.36
C ILE A 46 -12.54 14.44 3.11
N ASN A 47 -12.46 13.25 3.69
CA ASN A 47 -11.42 12.29 3.41
C ASN A 47 -12.01 11.12 2.61
N THR A 48 -11.41 10.79 1.48
CA THR A 48 -11.67 9.55 0.75
C THR A 48 -10.35 8.79 0.66
N SER A 49 -10.30 7.55 1.14
CA SER A 49 -9.05 6.80 1.15
C SER A 49 -9.29 5.32 1.36
N VAL A 50 -8.27 4.53 1.10
CA VAL A 50 -8.20 3.15 1.56
C VAL A 50 -7.99 3.12 3.08
N ASN A 51 -8.58 2.15 3.75
CA ASN A 51 -8.26 1.86 5.13
C ASN A 51 -6.89 1.15 5.20
N TYR A 52 -5.81 1.91 5.09
CA TYR A 52 -4.44 1.39 5.06
C TYR A 52 -4.10 0.53 6.28
N ARG A 53 -4.64 0.87 7.46
CA ARG A 53 -4.44 0.02 8.65
C ARG A 53 -5.07 -1.35 8.49
N LEU A 54 -6.25 -1.41 7.89
CA LEU A 54 -6.94 -2.67 7.61
C LEU A 54 -6.20 -3.48 6.54
N VAL A 55 -5.74 -2.83 5.46
CA VAL A 55 -4.90 -3.48 4.43
C VAL A 55 -3.67 -4.12 5.07
N GLY A 56 -2.96 -3.36 5.90
CA GLY A 56 -1.78 -3.89 6.59
C GLY A 56 -2.11 -5.06 7.51
N TYR A 57 -3.21 -4.99 8.24
CA TYR A 57 -3.64 -6.08 9.12
C TYR A 57 -3.93 -7.36 8.32
N TYR A 58 -4.67 -7.25 7.20
CA TYR A 58 -4.92 -8.40 6.32
C TYR A 58 -3.62 -8.98 5.74
N VAL A 59 -2.69 -8.14 5.29
CA VAL A 59 -1.38 -8.60 4.79
C VAL A 59 -0.58 -9.30 5.87
N GLY A 60 -0.56 -8.78 7.10
CA GLY A 60 0.16 -9.41 8.21
C GLY A 60 -0.43 -10.75 8.62
N ALA A 61 -1.76 -10.83 8.78
CA ALA A 61 -2.46 -12.06 9.13
C ALA A 61 -2.29 -13.12 8.04
N TRP A 62 -2.56 -12.75 6.78
CA TRP A 62 -2.36 -13.64 5.63
C TRP A 62 -0.92 -14.16 5.54
N MET A 63 0.08 -13.28 5.74
CA MET A 63 1.49 -13.71 5.72
C MET A 63 1.81 -14.71 6.83
N ALA A 64 1.31 -14.48 8.04
CA ALA A 64 1.49 -15.41 9.16
C ALA A 64 0.85 -16.77 8.87
N GLU A 65 -0.38 -16.80 8.37
CA GLU A 65 -1.09 -18.03 8.00
C GLU A 65 -0.37 -18.77 6.85
N LEU A 66 0.07 -18.05 5.82
CA LEU A 66 0.77 -18.61 4.65
C LEU A 66 2.07 -19.34 5.05
N ILE A 67 2.80 -18.82 6.04
CA ILE A 67 4.04 -19.45 6.55
C ILE A 67 3.78 -20.48 7.65
N GLY A 68 2.52 -20.81 7.94
CA GLY A 68 2.12 -21.80 8.96
C GLY A 68 2.23 -21.28 10.40
N GLU A 69 1.93 -20.01 10.61
CA GLU A 69 1.90 -19.31 11.91
C GLU A 69 3.21 -19.37 12.71
N LYS A 70 4.31 -19.64 12.01
CA LYS A 70 5.64 -19.78 12.61
C LYS A 70 6.74 -19.44 11.63
N GLY A 71 7.71 -18.63 12.04
CA GLY A 71 8.88 -18.34 11.23
C GLY A 71 9.35 -16.90 11.35
N ASN A 72 10.19 -16.49 10.42
CA ASN A 72 10.81 -15.17 10.41
C ASN A 72 10.29 -14.34 9.23
N VAL A 73 9.73 -13.19 9.53
CA VAL A 73 9.18 -12.25 8.55
C VAL A 73 10.03 -10.98 8.51
N ILE A 74 10.29 -10.48 7.31
CA ILE A 74 10.77 -9.10 7.08
C ILE A 74 9.57 -8.24 6.74
N VAL A 75 9.48 -7.06 7.33
CA VAL A 75 8.49 -6.04 7.00
C VAL A 75 9.18 -4.91 6.24
N ILE A 76 8.66 -4.57 5.06
CA ILE A 76 9.22 -3.49 4.23
C ILE A 76 8.13 -2.46 4.01
N GLU A 77 8.28 -1.30 4.65
CA GLU A 77 7.33 -0.20 4.56
C GLU A 77 7.65 0.77 3.41
N GLY A 78 6.69 1.61 3.05
CA GLY A 78 6.85 2.67 2.06
C GLY A 78 7.73 3.82 2.56
N ILE A 79 7.14 5.00 2.73
CA ILE A 79 7.86 6.18 3.26
C ILE A 79 7.54 6.32 4.75
N PRO A 80 8.53 6.15 5.64
CA PRO A 80 8.35 6.39 7.06
C PRO A 80 7.88 7.82 7.35
N GLY A 81 6.89 7.98 8.23
CA GLY A 81 6.30 9.28 8.55
C GLY A 81 5.22 9.75 7.58
N TYR A 82 5.01 9.07 6.46
CA TYR A 82 3.85 9.30 5.61
C TYR A 82 2.64 8.53 6.15
N SER A 83 1.51 9.20 6.31
CA SER A 83 0.38 8.67 7.09
C SER A 83 -0.15 7.32 6.56
N ALA A 84 -0.26 7.15 5.24
CA ALA A 84 -0.70 5.89 4.62
C ALA A 84 0.29 4.74 4.91
N SER A 85 1.59 4.98 4.71
CA SER A 85 2.64 4.01 4.99
C SER A 85 2.66 3.60 6.46
N ASP A 86 2.65 4.59 7.37
CA ASP A 86 2.66 4.34 8.82
C ASP A 86 1.42 3.54 9.28
N GLN A 87 0.23 3.84 8.73
CA GLN A 87 -0.98 3.10 9.08
C GLN A 87 -0.93 1.66 8.58
N GLN A 88 -0.46 1.44 7.36
CA GLN A 88 -0.31 0.09 6.81
C GLN A 88 0.73 -0.71 7.61
N ASN A 89 1.89 -0.12 7.91
CA ASN A 89 2.92 -0.77 8.73
C ASN A 89 2.40 -1.14 10.12
N LYS A 90 1.67 -0.23 10.79
CA LYS A 90 1.01 -0.51 12.07
C LYS A 90 0.00 -1.65 11.97
N GLY A 91 -0.68 -1.78 10.85
CA GLY A 91 -1.59 -2.89 10.60
C GLY A 91 -0.84 -4.21 10.51
N VAL A 92 0.20 -4.29 9.67
CA VAL A 92 1.04 -5.49 9.52
C VAL A 92 1.60 -5.94 10.86
N LEU A 93 2.24 -5.04 11.60
CA LEU A 93 2.85 -5.38 12.89
C LEU A 93 1.82 -5.82 13.92
N ALA A 94 0.64 -5.18 13.95
CA ALA A 94 -0.45 -5.57 14.87
C ALA A 94 -0.97 -6.98 14.58
N ALA A 95 -1.09 -7.36 13.31
CA ALA A 95 -1.50 -8.71 12.95
C ALA A 95 -0.42 -9.75 13.29
N LEU A 96 0.85 -9.47 12.95
CA LEU A 96 1.94 -10.39 13.25
C LEU A 96 2.15 -10.61 14.77
N ASP A 97 1.84 -9.61 15.61
CA ASP A 97 1.92 -9.72 17.08
C ASP A 97 0.90 -10.72 17.68
N GLU A 98 -0.14 -11.06 16.93
CA GLU A 98 -1.14 -12.08 17.33
C GLU A 98 -0.61 -13.51 17.16
N TYR A 99 0.51 -13.70 16.44
CA TYR A 99 1.12 -15.00 16.16
C TYR A 99 2.46 -15.14 16.92
N PRO A 100 2.49 -15.71 18.11
CA PRO A 100 3.65 -15.68 19.02
C PRO A 100 4.90 -16.39 18.49
N ASP A 101 4.75 -17.31 17.53
CA ASP A 101 5.85 -18.04 16.91
C ASP A 101 6.36 -17.35 15.60
N VAL A 102 5.76 -16.22 15.21
CA VAL A 102 6.21 -15.40 14.08
C VAL A 102 7.10 -14.27 14.59
N ASN A 103 8.31 -14.19 14.05
CA ASN A 103 9.31 -13.18 14.47
C ASN A 103 9.56 -12.16 13.37
N VAL A 104 9.39 -10.88 13.66
CA VAL A 104 9.84 -9.82 12.77
C VAL A 104 11.35 -9.66 12.91
N VAL A 105 12.12 -10.14 11.92
CA VAL A 105 13.60 -10.16 11.96
C VAL A 105 14.26 -9.03 11.20
N GLY A 106 13.47 -8.24 10.47
CA GLY A 106 13.94 -7.04 9.76
C GLY A 106 12.78 -6.08 9.52
N GLN A 107 13.06 -4.79 9.64
CA GLN A 107 12.17 -3.71 9.24
C GLN A 107 12.96 -2.78 8.32
N LEU A 108 12.49 -2.63 7.07
CA LEU A 108 13.14 -1.88 6.02
C LEU A 108 12.15 -0.86 5.45
N ALA A 109 12.65 0.10 4.68
CA ALA A 109 11.82 1.06 3.96
C ALA A 109 12.26 1.17 2.50
N HIS A 110 11.29 1.16 1.57
CA HIS A 110 11.59 1.24 0.14
C HIS A 110 11.21 2.59 -0.49
N ASN A 111 10.63 3.50 0.26
CA ASN A 111 10.22 4.84 -0.20
C ASN A 111 9.33 4.79 -1.46
N TRP A 112 8.49 3.75 -1.59
CA TRP A 112 7.68 3.45 -2.78
C TRP A 112 8.47 3.39 -4.08
N THR A 113 9.66 2.80 -4.02
CA THR A 113 10.57 2.67 -5.16
C THR A 113 11.18 1.28 -5.19
N SER A 114 10.91 0.52 -6.24
CA SER A 114 11.40 -0.85 -6.40
C SER A 114 12.92 -0.96 -6.33
N GLN A 115 13.66 0.00 -6.88
CA GLN A 115 15.12 0.03 -6.81
C GLN A 115 15.63 0.17 -5.38
N VAL A 116 14.92 0.96 -4.55
CA VAL A 116 15.28 1.09 -3.12
C VAL A 116 14.94 -0.20 -2.39
N ALA A 117 13.79 -0.82 -2.65
CA ALA A 117 13.44 -2.12 -2.08
C ALA A 117 14.51 -3.17 -2.37
N GLN A 118 14.93 -3.28 -3.64
CA GLN A 118 15.99 -4.20 -4.05
C GLN A 118 17.30 -3.94 -3.32
N LYS A 119 17.73 -2.69 -3.24
CA LYS A 119 18.99 -2.29 -2.57
C LYS A 119 18.94 -2.62 -1.08
N GLU A 120 17.92 -2.17 -0.37
CA GLU A 120 17.81 -2.32 1.09
C GLU A 120 17.69 -3.82 1.47
N LEU A 121 16.87 -4.58 0.75
CA LEU A 121 16.78 -6.02 1.01
C LEU A 121 18.06 -6.76 0.65
N SER A 122 18.72 -6.47 -0.48
CA SER A 122 20.01 -7.07 -0.85
C SER A 122 21.07 -6.82 0.22
N GLN A 123 21.13 -5.60 0.75
CA GLN A 123 22.05 -5.25 1.83
C GLN A 123 21.73 -6.05 3.10
N TRP A 124 20.46 -6.13 3.48
CA TRP A 124 20.04 -6.92 4.65
C TRP A 124 20.41 -8.40 4.47
N LEU A 125 20.10 -8.99 3.31
CA LEU A 125 20.38 -10.40 3.00
C LEU A 125 21.89 -10.72 2.99
N SER A 126 22.74 -9.77 2.60
CA SER A 126 24.19 -9.94 2.58
C SER A 126 24.82 -9.96 3.97
N THR A 127 24.20 -9.32 4.94
CA THR A 127 24.72 -9.17 6.31
C THR A 127 24.02 -10.08 7.32
N ASN A 128 22.91 -10.71 6.94
CA ASN A 128 22.11 -11.55 7.81
C ASN A 128 21.98 -12.97 7.27
N THR A 129 22.34 -13.95 8.10
CA THR A 129 22.22 -15.39 7.79
C THR A 129 20.89 -15.99 8.28
N LYS A 130 20.04 -15.22 8.93
CA LYS A 130 18.74 -15.69 9.41
C LYS A 130 17.91 -16.22 8.25
N LYS A 131 17.21 -17.33 8.48
CA LYS A 131 16.18 -17.79 7.56
C LYS A 131 15.08 -16.72 7.48
N VAL A 132 14.59 -16.47 6.29
CA VAL A 132 13.42 -15.62 6.03
C VAL A 132 12.34 -16.54 5.49
N ASP A 133 11.20 -16.58 6.16
CA ASP A 133 10.07 -17.44 5.79
C ASP A 133 9.00 -16.68 5.01
N GLY A 134 8.95 -15.35 5.15
CA GLY A 134 8.05 -14.49 4.39
C GLY A 134 8.45 -13.02 4.43
N ILE A 135 7.92 -12.22 3.51
CA ILE A 135 8.16 -10.77 3.46
C ILE A 135 6.84 -10.02 3.25
N ALA A 136 6.46 -9.24 4.24
CA ALA A 136 5.34 -8.31 4.15
C ALA A 136 5.85 -6.97 3.61
N VAL A 137 5.74 -6.76 2.30
CA VAL A 137 6.17 -5.52 1.62
C VAL A 137 4.95 -4.70 1.24
N GLN A 138 5.02 -3.38 1.43
CA GLN A 138 4.02 -2.46 0.89
C GLN A 138 4.17 -2.34 -0.63
N SER A 139 3.06 -2.04 -1.30
CA SER A 139 3.00 -1.88 -2.75
C SER A 139 4.03 -0.87 -3.28
N SER A 140 4.47 -1.04 -4.52
CA SER A 140 5.57 -0.33 -5.21
C SER A 140 6.98 -0.73 -4.76
N GLY A 141 7.12 -1.86 -4.08
CA GLY A 141 8.41 -2.42 -3.67
C GLY A 141 8.55 -3.91 -3.98
N GLU A 142 7.50 -4.55 -4.47
CA GLU A 142 7.42 -6.00 -4.62
C GLU A 142 8.39 -6.51 -5.68
N THR A 143 8.45 -5.84 -6.84
CA THR A 143 9.37 -6.24 -7.94
C THR A 143 10.83 -6.16 -7.49
N GLY A 144 11.22 -5.08 -6.82
CA GLY A 144 12.58 -4.95 -6.29
C GLY A 144 12.89 -5.95 -5.18
N THR A 145 11.92 -6.20 -4.30
CA THR A 145 12.02 -7.22 -3.25
C THR A 145 12.26 -8.60 -3.86
N LEU A 146 11.47 -8.95 -4.87
CA LEU A 146 11.62 -10.22 -5.57
C LEU A 146 12.96 -10.34 -6.29
N GLN A 147 13.41 -9.28 -6.97
CA GLN A 147 14.72 -9.25 -7.63
C GLN A 147 15.88 -9.46 -6.64
N ALA A 148 15.81 -8.84 -5.45
CA ALA A 148 16.79 -9.05 -4.39
C ALA A 148 16.83 -10.51 -3.93
N LEU A 149 15.67 -11.13 -3.75
CA LEU A 149 15.58 -12.54 -3.36
C LEU A 149 16.15 -13.47 -4.44
N LEU A 150 15.78 -13.29 -5.70
CA LEU A 150 16.27 -14.09 -6.83
C LEU A 150 17.80 -13.96 -6.98
N GLN A 151 18.35 -12.78 -6.80
CA GLN A 151 19.80 -12.53 -6.86
C GLN A 151 20.56 -13.08 -5.65
N SER A 152 19.90 -13.26 -4.52
CA SER A 152 20.54 -13.75 -3.29
C SER A 152 20.92 -15.23 -3.34
N GLY A 153 20.42 -15.99 -4.32
CA GLY A 153 20.61 -17.42 -4.44
C GLY A 153 19.90 -18.24 -3.35
N ARG A 154 18.97 -17.65 -2.63
CA ARG A 154 18.14 -18.37 -1.65
C ARG A 154 17.11 -19.22 -2.36
N ASP A 155 17.00 -20.49 -1.94
CA ASP A 155 16.05 -21.46 -2.47
C ASP A 155 15.47 -22.29 -1.30
N PRO A 156 14.14 -22.39 -1.14
CA PRO A 156 13.11 -21.73 -1.96
C PRO A 156 13.05 -20.21 -1.75
N ILE A 157 12.53 -19.51 -2.78
CA ILE A 157 12.20 -18.07 -2.65
C ILE A 157 11.04 -17.94 -1.65
N PRO A 158 11.22 -17.21 -0.52
CA PRO A 158 10.14 -17.01 0.43
C PRO A 158 8.98 -16.23 -0.19
N PRO A 159 7.72 -16.49 0.22
CA PRO A 159 6.58 -15.71 -0.24
C PRO A 159 6.73 -14.23 0.14
N ILE A 160 6.32 -13.36 -0.77
CA ILE A 160 6.19 -11.93 -0.52
C ILE A 160 4.73 -11.50 -0.67
N ALA A 161 4.32 -10.51 0.09
CA ALA A 161 3.04 -9.88 -0.15
C ALA A 161 3.07 -9.20 -1.52
N LEU A 162 2.13 -9.54 -2.39
CA LEU A 162 1.98 -8.90 -3.68
C LEU A 162 0.88 -7.85 -3.63
N GLY A 163 1.16 -6.72 -4.25
CA GLY A 163 0.20 -5.67 -4.53
C GLY A 163 -0.09 -5.62 -6.03
N GLY A 164 -0.08 -4.42 -6.61
CA GLY A 164 -0.39 -4.19 -8.02
C GLY A 164 0.83 -4.05 -8.94
N GLU A 165 2.05 -4.32 -8.49
CA GLU A 165 3.26 -4.10 -9.30
C GLU A 165 3.45 -5.23 -10.32
N LEU A 166 3.39 -4.90 -11.62
CA LEU A 166 3.30 -5.85 -12.72
C LEU A 166 4.44 -6.87 -12.76
N GLY A 167 5.68 -6.49 -12.42
CA GLY A 167 6.82 -7.41 -12.44
C GLY A 167 6.68 -8.52 -11.39
N ALA A 168 6.20 -8.21 -10.21
CA ALA A 168 5.96 -9.19 -9.16
C ALA A 168 4.75 -10.08 -9.47
N LEU A 169 3.68 -9.50 -10.00
CA LEU A 169 2.53 -10.27 -10.51
C LEU A 169 2.92 -11.18 -11.66
N CYS A 170 3.81 -10.73 -12.54
CA CYS A 170 4.35 -11.54 -13.63
C CYS A 170 5.15 -12.76 -13.11
N TYR A 171 5.94 -12.58 -12.06
CA TYR A 171 6.62 -13.71 -11.42
C TYR A 171 5.61 -14.74 -10.91
N TRP A 172 4.54 -14.30 -10.23
CA TRP A 172 3.48 -15.19 -9.77
C TRP A 172 2.77 -15.87 -10.95
N ARG A 173 2.46 -15.13 -12.03
CA ARG A 173 1.87 -15.69 -13.26
C ARG A 173 2.71 -16.83 -13.85
N GLN A 174 4.03 -16.70 -13.78
CA GLN A 174 5.00 -17.69 -14.31
C GLN A 174 5.36 -18.80 -13.30
N ASN A 175 4.97 -18.65 -12.03
CA ASN A 175 5.20 -19.62 -10.96
C ASN A 175 3.88 -19.91 -10.22
N PRO A 176 2.97 -20.69 -10.82
CA PRO A 176 1.71 -21.09 -10.18
C PRO A 176 1.97 -21.77 -8.84
N GLY A 177 1.25 -21.36 -7.81
CA GLY A 177 1.43 -21.90 -6.45
C GLY A 177 2.51 -21.18 -5.61
N TYR A 178 3.10 -20.08 -6.12
CA TYR A 178 4.01 -19.26 -5.31
C TYR A 178 3.31 -18.63 -4.10
N ILE A 179 2.13 -18.10 -4.31
CA ILE A 179 1.19 -17.63 -3.29
C ILE A 179 -0.24 -17.97 -3.73
N ASP A 180 -1.21 -17.83 -2.86
CA ASP A 180 -2.62 -18.11 -3.14
C ASP A 180 -3.43 -16.85 -3.48
N GLU A 181 -3.06 -15.70 -2.91
CA GLU A 181 -3.77 -14.44 -3.08
C GLU A 181 -2.82 -13.24 -3.04
N ALA A 182 -3.13 -12.20 -3.79
CA ALA A 182 -2.52 -10.88 -3.66
C ALA A 182 -3.47 -9.96 -2.88
N ILE A 183 -2.94 -9.21 -1.90
CA ILE A 183 -3.70 -8.28 -1.06
C ILE A 183 -3.06 -6.90 -1.17
N TYR A 184 -3.82 -5.90 -1.60
CA TYR A 184 -3.27 -4.58 -1.89
C TYR A 184 -4.22 -3.44 -1.54
N ALA A 185 -3.66 -2.26 -1.37
CA ALA A 185 -4.40 -1.00 -1.36
C ALA A 185 -4.86 -0.66 -2.78
N TRP A 186 -6.01 -0.02 -2.89
CA TRP A 186 -6.47 0.49 -4.18
C TRP A 186 -5.39 1.36 -4.84
N PRO A 187 -5.22 1.29 -6.15
CA PRO A 187 -4.34 2.20 -6.87
C PRO A 187 -4.73 3.65 -6.62
N PRO A 188 -3.77 4.59 -6.56
CA PRO A 188 -4.09 6.02 -6.36
C PRO A 188 -5.05 6.59 -7.41
N GLY A 189 -5.08 6.02 -8.62
CA GLY A 189 -6.04 6.36 -9.67
C GLY A 189 -7.49 6.13 -9.23
N ASP A 190 -7.79 4.95 -8.68
CA ASP A 190 -9.13 4.59 -8.22
C ASP A 190 -9.53 5.42 -6.99
N GLU A 191 -8.58 5.70 -6.11
CA GLU A 191 -8.83 6.55 -4.94
C GLU A 191 -9.20 7.98 -5.33
N ILE A 192 -8.53 8.56 -6.32
CA ILE A 192 -8.85 9.91 -6.81
C ILE A 192 -10.17 9.94 -7.59
N GLU A 193 -10.51 8.89 -8.33
CA GLU A 193 -11.79 8.78 -9.02
C GLU A 193 -12.94 8.84 -8.02
N LEU A 194 -12.90 8.02 -6.97
CA LEU A 194 -13.85 8.10 -5.86
C LEU A 194 -13.90 9.49 -5.25
N GLY A 195 -12.74 10.09 -5.01
CA GLY A 195 -12.63 11.44 -4.46
C GLY A 195 -13.27 12.50 -5.36
N MET A 196 -13.05 12.42 -6.66
CA MET A 196 -13.65 13.33 -7.66
C MET A 196 -15.17 13.19 -7.68
N GLU A 197 -15.71 11.97 -7.66
CA GLU A 197 -17.16 11.76 -7.61
C GLU A 197 -17.77 12.40 -6.34
N VAL A 198 -17.17 12.16 -5.19
CA VAL A 198 -17.60 12.75 -3.92
C VAL A 198 -17.55 14.29 -3.97
N MET A 199 -16.48 14.86 -4.53
CA MET A 199 -16.34 16.32 -4.64
C MET A 199 -17.38 16.91 -5.62
N MET A 200 -17.60 16.29 -6.77
CA MET A 200 -18.61 16.75 -7.72
C MET A 200 -20.02 16.76 -7.12
N ARG A 201 -20.37 15.73 -6.35
CA ARG A 201 -21.64 15.68 -5.60
C ARG A 201 -21.70 16.77 -4.52
N THR A 202 -20.58 17.04 -3.85
CA THR A 202 -20.49 18.09 -2.84
C THR A 202 -20.77 19.48 -3.42
N LEU A 203 -20.18 19.78 -4.59
CA LEU A 203 -20.43 21.03 -5.31
C LEU A 203 -21.88 21.18 -5.80
N GLN A 204 -22.59 20.07 -6.00
CA GLN A 204 -24.01 20.03 -6.34
C GLN A 204 -24.95 20.11 -5.12
N GLY A 205 -24.40 20.30 -3.92
CA GLY A 205 -25.17 20.30 -2.66
C GLY A 205 -25.59 18.90 -2.17
N GLN A 206 -25.00 17.85 -2.70
CA GLN A 206 -25.26 16.44 -2.39
C GLN A 206 -24.04 15.79 -1.68
N GLY A 207 -23.25 16.57 -0.98
CA GLY A 207 -22.07 16.08 -0.28
C GLY A 207 -22.40 15.04 0.81
N PRO A 208 -21.40 14.23 1.21
CA PRO A 208 -21.61 13.19 2.21
C PRO A 208 -21.93 13.80 3.58
N ARG A 209 -22.70 13.07 4.39
CA ARG A 209 -23.00 13.43 5.79
C ARG A 209 -21.91 12.97 6.76
N ILE A 210 -20.88 12.30 6.26
CA ILE A 210 -19.76 11.78 7.02
C ILE A 210 -18.47 12.42 6.52
N GLN A 211 -17.51 12.59 7.41
CA GLN A 211 -16.24 13.26 7.10
C GLN A 211 -15.27 12.34 6.35
N SER A 212 -15.33 11.02 6.58
CA SER A 212 -14.38 10.07 6.00
C SER A 212 -15.10 8.90 5.36
N ILE A 213 -14.74 8.61 4.13
CA ILE A 213 -15.17 7.45 3.36
C ILE A 213 -13.94 6.58 3.18
N LEU A 214 -13.95 5.39 3.76
CA LEU A 214 -12.84 4.44 3.71
C LEU A 214 -13.27 3.20 2.96
N VAL A 215 -12.48 2.81 1.95
CA VAL A 215 -12.64 1.54 1.25
C VAL A 215 -11.72 0.48 1.87
N GLY A 216 -12.13 -0.77 1.75
CA GLY A 216 -11.35 -1.92 2.23
C GLY A 216 -10.17 -2.25 1.32
N PRO A 217 -9.40 -3.29 1.66
CA PRO A 217 -8.40 -3.85 0.77
C PRO A 217 -9.04 -4.40 -0.50
N ALA A 218 -8.27 -4.44 -1.58
CA ALA A 218 -8.57 -5.23 -2.77
C ALA A 218 -7.74 -6.52 -2.73
N THR A 219 -8.26 -7.57 -3.37
CA THR A 219 -7.57 -8.84 -3.50
C THR A 219 -7.64 -9.35 -4.94
N LYS A 220 -6.67 -10.14 -5.36
CA LYS A 220 -6.69 -10.87 -6.62
C LYS A 220 -6.21 -12.29 -6.42
N ASN A 221 -6.95 -13.24 -7.00
CA ASN A 221 -6.53 -14.63 -7.07
C ASN A 221 -5.74 -14.90 -8.36
N PHE A 222 -5.20 -16.12 -8.47
CA PHE A 222 -4.36 -16.49 -9.62
C PHE A 222 -5.11 -16.49 -10.96
N ASP A 223 -6.41 -16.78 -10.97
CA ASP A 223 -7.19 -16.77 -12.21
C ASP A 223 -7.37 -15.34 -12.75
N GLU A 224 -7.60 -14.38 -11.86
CA GLU A 224 -7.64 -12.95 -12.23
C GLU A 224 -6.28 -12.46 -12.76
N ILE A 225 -5.17 -12.93 -12.18
CA ILE A 225 -3.83 -12.60 -12.72
C ILE A 225 -3.61 -13.16 -14.13
N LYS A 226 -4.15 -14.32 -14.44
CA LYS A 226 -4.09 -14.89 -15.82
C LYS A 226 -4.89 -14.09 -16.85
N GLU A 227 -5.95 -13.43 -16.41
CA GLU A 227 -6.74 -12.55 -17.29
C GLU A 227 -6.01 -11.23 -17.61
N ILE A 228 -5.17 -10.76 -16.68
CA ILE A 228 -4.46 -9.48 -16.78
C ILE A 228 -3.10 -9.65 -17.48
N LEU A 229 -2.38 -10.73 -17.19
CA LEU A 229 -1.00 -10.94 -17.64
C LEU A 229 -0.83 -12.20 -18.48
N ASN A 230 -0.15 -12.04 -19.61
CA ASN A 230 0.32 -13.16 -20.42
C ASN A 230 1.54 -13.85 -19.80
N GLU A 231 1.87 -15.06 -20.26
CA GLU A 231 3.03 -15.84 -19.75
C GLU A 231 4.38 -15.21 -20.09
N ASP A 232 4.46 -14.39 -21.13
CA ASP A 232 5.64 -13.67 -21.60
C ASP A 232 5.78 -12.26 -21.02
N CYS A 233 5.02 -11.94 -19.98
CA CYS A 233 5.09 -10.65 -19.28
C CYS A 233 6.49 -10.37 -18.71
N ASP A 234 6.82 -9.09 -18.51
CA ASP A 234 8.13 -8.67 -18.02
C ASP A 234 8.19 -8.62 -16.49
N ARG A 235 9.03 -9.49 -15.91
CA ARG A 235 9.31 -9.54 -14.46
C ARG A 235 10.03 -8.31 -13.91
N ASN A 236 10.52 -7.42 -14.76
CA ASN A 236 11.20 -6.20 -14.33
C ASN A 236 10.30 -4.97 -14.43
N SER A 237 9.07 -5.15 -14.87
CA SER A 237 8.11 -4.04 -14.95
C SER A 237 7.81 -3.49 -13.57
N THR A 238 7.97 -2.18 -13.40
CA THR A 238 7.56 -1.44 -12.21
C THR A 238 6.24 -0.68 -12.45
N GLY A 239 5.56 -0.98 -13.55
CA GLY A 239 4.22 -0.49 -13.83
C GLY A 239 3.19 -1.12 -12.89
N TRP A 240 2.03 -0.48 -12.82
CA TRP A 240 0.89 -0.95 -12.06
C TRP A 240 -0.13 -1.62 -12.96
N ASP A 241 -0.82 -2.58 -12.42
CA ASP A 241 -2.04 -3.13 -12.94
C ASP A 241 -3.17 -2.09 -12.77
N ASN A 242 -3.81 -1.70 -13.87
CA ASN A 242 -4.93 -0.75 -13.91
C ASN A 242 -6.23 -1.48 -14.25
#